data_ca77d20ac09e6a67c3edbf07791038bd
#
_entry.id   ca77d20ac09e6a67c3edbf07791038bd
#
_cell.length_a   1.000
_cell.length_b   1.000
_cell.length_c   1.000
_cell.angle_alpha   90.00
_cell.angle_beta   90.00
_cell.angle_gamma   90.00
#
_symmetry.space_group_name_H-M   'P 1'
#
loop_
_entity.id
_entity.type
_entity.pdbx_description
1 polymer ?
#
loop_
_entity_poly.entity_id
_entity_poly.type
_entity_poly.pdbx_seq_one_letter_code
_entity_poly.pdbx_strand_id
1 'polypeptide(L)'
;MKVISYNLRKHRAAGELAHLVERYGADVLCLQEADTTDIPDEISGLRLADSTQRNRLGLALYYRENTYRAVDVRALALKKSLHDRVLKPAEERMLGVRLHDIDENVDIIVASFHAAPLTALNSLRRHQIRTALGELQQLGDGLPALMVGDYNYPVFKERLGQHIREQGYELNLSDSRTYTRYRFFRGHYDFATSVGFEIDRVRTLPQGLSDHLPILVSAHPAAGVKRVVEIAEAETGAA
;
A
#
# COMPACT_ATOMS: atom_id res chain seq x y z
N MET A 1 -8.79 11.23 -1.97
CA MET A 1 -8.29 9.94 -2.51
C MET A 1 -8.93 8.77 -1.81
N LYS A 2 -9.32 7.72 -2.54
CA LYS A 2 -9.83 6.46 -2.02
C LYS A 2 -8.90 5.32 -2.43
N VAL A 3 -8.29 4.65 -1.45
CA VAL A 3 -7.37 3.54 -1.68
C VAL A 3 -8.00 2.23 -1.19
N ILE A 4 -8.10 1.23 -2.06
CA ILE A 4 -8.47 -0.13 -1.67
C ILE A 4 -7.17 -0.94 -1.48
N SER A 5 -7.04 -1.64 -0.35
CA SER A 5 -6.01 -2.66 -0.14
C SER A 5 -6.66 -4.02 0.05
N TYR A 6 -6.14 -5.03 -0.66
CA TYR A 6 -6.69 -6.37 -0.62
C TYR A 6 -5.62 -7.46 -0.77
N ASN A 7 -5.50 -8.32 0.26
CA ASN A 7 -4.76 -9.58 0.14
C ASN A 7 -5.62 -10.61 -0.60
N LEU A 8 -5.18 -11.03 -1.78
CA LEU A 8 -5.96 -11.87 -2.72
C LEU A 8 -5.96 -13.37 -2.37
N ARG A 9 -5.30 -13.77 -1.29
CA ARG A 9 -5.19 -15.17 -0.90
C ARG A 9 -4.73 -16.06 -2.08
N LYS A 10 -3.47 -15.88 -2.48
CA LYS A 10 -2.90 -16.60 -3.64
C LYS A 10 -3.73 -16.37 -4.91
N HIS A 11 -4.03 -15.12 -5.21
CA HIS A 11 -4.77 -14.68 -6.40
C HIS A 11 -6.24 -15.13 -6.50
N ARG A 12 -6.80 -15.81 -5.51
CA ARG A 12 -8.16 -16.37 -5.58
C ARG A 12 -9.26 -15.32 -5.71
N ALA A 13 -9.05 -14.16 -5.11
CA ALA A 13 -10.02 -13.06 -5.11
C ALA A 13 -9.83 -12.08 -6.28
N ALA A 14 -8.99 -12.38 -7.26
CA ALA A 14 -8.72 -11.47 -8.38
C ALA A 14 -9.96 -11.13 -9.22
N GLY A 15 -10.89 -12.08 -9.39
CA GLY A 15 -12.14 -11.84 -10.12
C GLY A 15 -13.11 -10.83 -9.47
N GLU A 16 -12.84 -10.40 -8.23
CA GLU A 16 -13.70 -9.44 -7.53
C GLU A 16 -13.24 -7.98 -7.73
N LEU A 17 -12.04 -7.76 -8.24
CA LEU A 17 -11.37 -6.46 -8.24
C LEU A 17 -12.12 -5.40 -9.03
N ALA A 18 -12.58 -5.72 -10.24
CA ALA A 18 -13.33 -4.78 -11.08
C ALA A 18 -14.58 -4.26 -10.34
N HIS A 19 -15.37 -5.18 -9.77
CA HIS A 19 -16.56 -4.83 -9.01
C HIS A 19 -16.26 -3.97 -7.77
N LEU A 20 -15.16 -4.27 -7.05
CA LEU A 20 -14.75 -3.47 -5.90
C LEU A 20 -14.36 -2.05 -6.32
N VAL A 21 -13.56 -1.91 -7.38
CA VAL A 21 -13.13 -0.61 -7.92
C VAL A 21 -14.34 0.25 -8.31
N GLU A 22 -15.27 -0.31 -9.09
CA GLU A 22 -16.47 0.39 -9.56
C GLU A 22 -17.40 0.78 -8.40
N ARG A 23 -17.72 -0.19 -7.54
CA ARG A 23 -18.68 0.01 -6.45
C ARG A 23 -18.25 1.08 -5.44
N TYR A 24 -16.96 1.16 -5.15
CA TYR A 24 -16.46 2.08 -4.13
C TYR A 24 -15.77 3.31 -4.72
N GLY A 25 -15.61 3.37 -6.05
CA GLY A 25 -14.97 4.48 -6.74
C GLY A 25 -13.53 4.63 -6.27
N ALA A 26 -12.75 3.54 -6.33
CA ALA A 26 -11.36 3.56 -5.92
C ALA A 26 -10.51 4.38 -6.89
N ASP A 27 -9.58 5.16 -6.33
CA ASP A 27 -8.57 5.91 -7.08
C ASP A 27 -7.26 5.13 -7.18
N VAL A 28 -6.97 4.34 -6.15
CA VAL A 28 -5.76 3.48 -6.09
C VAL A 28 -6.16 2.11 -5.55
N LEU A 29 -5.53 1.05 -6.11
CA LEU A 29 -5.72 -0.33 -5.69
C LEU A 29 -4.36 -0.95 -5.36
N CYS A 30 -4.19 -1.38 -4.10
CA CYS A 30 -2.99 -2.01 -3.57
C CYS A 30 -3.25 -3.49 -3.29
N LEU A 31 -2.59 -4.38 -4.02
CA LEU A 31 -2.82 -5.82 -3.94
C LEU A 31 -1.67 -6.54 -3.25
N GLN A 32 -2.00 -7.57 -2.47
CA GLN A 32 -1.07 -8.53 -1.89
C GLN A 32 -1.47 -9.94 -2.30
N GLU A 33 -0.52 -10.85 -2.34
CA GLU A 33 -0.68 -12.23 -2.81
C GLU A 33 -1.25 -12.33 -4.25
N ALA A 34 -0.93 -11.36 -5.10
CA ALA A 34 -1.27 -11.38 -6.52
C ALA A 34 -0.35 -12.33 -7.29
N ASP A 35 -0.89 -13.00 -8.29
CA ASP A 35 -0.08 -13.64 -9.34
C ASP A 35 0.32 -12.58 -10.36
N THR A 36 1.56 -12.09 -10.24
CA THR A 36 2.06 -10.99 -11.06
C THR A 36 2.49 -11.43 -12.47
N THR A 37 2.35 -12.72 -12.80
CA THR A 37 2.57 -13.23 -14.15
C THR A 37 1.32 -13.16 -15.02
N ASP A 38 0.15 -12.99 -14.40
CA ASP A 38 -1.16 -13.01 -15.06
C ASP A 38 -2.09 -11.92 -14.51
N ILE A 39 -1.56 -10.72 -14.27
CA ILE A 39 -2.39 -9.57 -13.90
C ILE A 39 -2.59 -8.65 -15.10
N PRO A 40 -3.81 -8.08 -15.26
CA PRO A 40 -4.10 -7.17 -16.37
C PRO A 40 -3.39 -5.83 -16.19
N ASP A 41 -3.10 -5.15 -17.29
CA ASP A 41 -2.56 -3.79 -17.29
C ASP A 41 -3.58 -2.76 -16.80
N GLU A 42 -4.87 -3.10 -16.84
CA GLU A 42 -5.98 -2.23 -16.42
C GLU A 42 -7.07 -3.00 -15.68
N ILE A 43 -7.65 -2.40 -14.62
CA ILE A 43 -8.81 -2.89 -13.87
C ILE A 43 -9.80 -1.74 -13.70
N SER A 44 -10.93 -1.77 -14.42
CA SER A 44 -12.03 -0.79 -14.29
C SER A 44 -11.56 0.67 -14.27
N GLY A 45 -10.72 1.04 -15.24
CA GLY A 45 -10.17 2.38 -15.40
C GLY A 45 -9.04 2.73 -14.42
N LEU A 46 -8.50 1.73 -13.73
CA LEU A 46 -7.24 1.85 -13.00
C LEU A 46 -6.12 1.19 -13.79
N ARG A 47 -5.08 1.95 -14.10
CA ARG A 47 -3.88 1.48 -14.79
C ARG A 47 -2.88 0.87 -13.82
N LEU A 48 -2.22 -0.21 -14.21
CA LEU A 48 -1.12 -0.81 -13.48
C LEU A 48 0.08 0.17 -13.46
N ALA A 49 0.50 0.57 -12.26
CA ALA A 49 1.74 1.32 -12.09
C ALA A 49 2.95 0.40 -12.16
N ASP A 50 2.91 -0.71 -11.40
CA ASP A 50 3.93 -1.76 -11.43
C ASP A 50 3.48 -2.97 -10.59
N SER A 51 4.26 -4.06 -10.69
CA SER A 51 4.11 -5.26 -9.88
C SER A 51 5.46 -5.87 -9.52
N THR A 52 5.52 -6.57 -8.39
CA THR A 52 6.76 -7.23 -7.95
C THR A 52 7.02 -8.48 -8.78
N GLN A 53 8.30 -8.72 -9.10
CA GLN A 53 8.71 -9.82 -9.97
C GLN A 53 9.40 -10.96 -9.22
N ARG A 54 9.99 -10.65 -8.07
CA ARG A 54 10.77 -11.61 -7.26
C ARG A 54 9.99 -12.13 -6.06
N ASN A 55 8.69 -12.19 -6.18
CA ASN A 55 7.83 -12.68 -5.12
C ASN A 55 6.78 -13.64 -5.68
N ARG A 56 6.77 -14.90 -5.23
CA ARG A 56 5.76 -15.91 -5.57
C ARG A 56 4.32 -15.53 -5.16
N LEU A 57 4.20 -14.61 -4.21
CA LEU A 57 2.98 -13.99 -3.76
C LEU A 57 3.17 -12.48 -3.90
N GLY A 58 2.96 -11.98 -5.13
CA GLY A 58 3.36 -10.65 -5.55
C GLY A 58 2.52 -9.53 -4.97
N LEU A 59 3.05 -8.32 -5.14
CA LEU A 59 2.35 -7.07 -4.92
C LEU A 59 2.05 -6.43 -6.28
N ALA A 60 0.93 -5.74 -6.37
CA ALA A 60 0.62 -4.88 -7.51
C ALA A 60 -0.04 -3.60 -7.02
N LEU A 61 0.17 -2.51 -7.75
CA LEU A 61 -0.44 -1.22 -7.49
C LEU A 61 -1.01 -0.64 -8.78
N TYR A 62 -2.28 -0.27 -8.71
CA TYR A 62 -3.00 0.39 -9.79
C TYR A 62 -3.45 1.77 -9.36
N TYR A 63 -3.57 2.70 -10.30
CA TYR A 63 -4.00 4.07 -10.06
C TYR A 63 -4.91 4.59 -11.17
N ARG A 64 -5.74 5.58 -10.87
CA ARG A 64 -6.65 6.22 -11.83
C ARG A 64 -5.89 7.23 -12.68
N GLU A 65 -5.70 6.91 -13.96
CA GLU A 65 -4.84 7.67 -14.89
C GLU A 65 -5.37 9.09 -15.20
N ASN A 66 -6.67 9.32 -15.15
CA ASN A 66 -7.22 10.65 -15.36
C ASN A 66 -7.12 11.57 -14.14
N THR A 67 -6.76 11.07 -12.97
CA THR A 67 -6.58 11.83 -11.73
C THR A 67 -5.11 11.91 -11.32
N TYR A 68 -4.35 10.85 -11.59
CA TYR A 68 -2.95 10.73 -11.17
C TYR A 68 -2.05 10.35 -12.33
N ARG A 69 -0.77 10.70 -12.20
CA ARG A 69 0.32 10.24 -13.06
C ARG A 69 1.40 9.58 -12.21
N ALA A 70 1.79 8.36 -12.55
CA ALA A 70 2.93 7.71 -11.90
C ALA A 70 4.24 8.41 -12.31
N VAL A 71 5.01 8.85 -11.31
CA VAL A 71 6.27 9.61 -11.48
C VAL A 71 7.47 8.73 -11.23
N ASP A 72 7.42 7.94 -10.16
CA ASP A 72 8.49 7.02 -9.77
C ASP A 72 7.89 5.78 -9.11
N VAL A 73 8.55 4.64 -9.29
CA VAL A 73 8.10 3.35 -8.76
C VAL A 73 9.28 2.62 -8.15
N ARG A 74 9.08 2.05 -6.97
CA ARG A 74 10.11 1.29 -6.27
C ARG A 74 9.58 0.03 -5.62
N ALA A 75 10.07 -1.13 -6.07
CA ALA A 75 9.86 -2.40 -5.38
C ALA A 75 11.03 -2.69 -4.44
N LEU A 76 10.74 -3.08 -3.21
CA LEU A 76 11.74 -3.26 -2.16
C LEU A 76 11.77 -4.65 -1.59
N ALA A 77 12.95 -5.25 -1.61
CA ALA A 77 13.26 -6.47 -0.91
C ALA A 77 13.58 -6.17 0.55
N LEU A 78 12.80 -6.76 1.47
CA LEU A 78 13.01 -6.61 2.90
C LEU A 78 13.63 -7.87 3.51
N LYS A 79 14.14 -7.75 4.74
CA LYS A 79 14.73 -8.88 5.47
C LYS A 79 13.78 -10.08 5.49
N LYS A 80 14.29 -11.24 5.06
CA LYS A 80 13.53 -12.49 4.91
C LYS A 80 13.26 -13.19 6.24
N SER A 81 12.08 -13.81 6.37
CA SER A 81 11.80 -14.80 7.40
C SER A 81 12.42 -16.15 7.06
N LEU A 82 12.46 -17.09 8.01
CA LEU A 82 12.84 -18.48 7.73
C LEU A 82 11.93 -19.12 6.67
N HIS A 83 10.62 -18.83 6.74
CA HIS A 83 9.65 -19.29 5.75
C HIS A 83 9.99 -18.78 4.34
N ASP A 84 10.38 -17.52 4.19
CA ASP A 84 10.77 -16.94 2.90
C ASP A 84 12.10 -17.51 2.35
N ARG A 85 12.96 -18.00 3.22
CA ARG A 85 14.21 -18.67 2.82
C ARG A 85 13.98 -20.07 2.25
N VAL A 86 12.95 -20.76 2.75
CA VAL A 86 12.58 -22.11 2.32
C VAL A 86 11.71 -22.07 1.07
N LEU A 87 10.67 -21.22 1.07
CA LEU A 87 9.71 -21.09 -0.03
C LEU A 87 10.08 -19.88 -0.91
N LYS A 88 11.10 -20.03 -1.71
CA LYS A 88 11.59 -19.02 -2.67
C LYS A 88 10.74 -18.98 -3.96
N PRO A 89 10.69 -17.85 -4.69
CA PRO A 89 11.15 -16.52 -4.28
C PRO A 89 10.17 -15.83 -3.31
N ALA A 90 10.70 -15.02 -2.38
CA ALA A 90 9.90 -14.16 -1.51
C ALA A 90 10.78 -13.00 -1.01
N GLU A 91 11.09 -12.07 -1.89
CA GLU A 91 12.02 -10.98 -1.63
C GLU A 91 11.32 -9.65 -1.45
N GLU A 92 10.52 -9.27 -2.43
CA GLU A 92 9.87 -7.96 -2.47
C GLU A 92 8.63 -7.95 -1.56
N ARG A 93 8.63 -7.06 -0.59
CA ARG A 93 7.59 -6.95 0.46
C ARG A 93 6.92 -5.60 0.49
N MET A 94 7.39 -4.64 -0.30
CA MET A 94 6.80 -3.35 -0.49
C MET A 94 6.90 -2.94 -1.96
N LEU A 95 5.83 -2.35 -2.47
CA LEU A 95 5.77 -1.68 -3.77
C LEU A 95 5.25 -0.27 -3.53
N GLY A 96 6.12 0.72 -3.65
CA GLY A 96 5.81 2.13 -3.49
C GLY A 96 5.76 2.84 -4.84
N VAL A 97 4.80 3.74 -5.00
CA VAL A 97 4.63 4.57 -6.19
C VAL A 97 4.48 6.03 -5.77
N ARG A 98 5.28 6.91 -6.37
CA ARG A 98 5.07 8.35 -6.31
C ARG A 98 4.07 8.72 -7.41
N LEU A 99 2.95 9.28 -7.00
CA LEU A 99 1.87 9.73 -7.85
C LEU A 99 1.81 11.26 -7.84
N HIS A 100 1.69 11.86 -9.01
CA HIS A 100 1.36 13.27 -9.16
C HIS A 100 -0.15 13.40 -9.27
N ASP A 101 -0.80 14.10 -8.34
CA ASP A 101 -2.20 14.48 -8.40
C ASP A 101 -2.35 15.64 -9.38
N ILE A 102 -3.07 15.40 -10.49
CA ILE A 102 -3.18 16.33 -11.61
C ILE A 102 -4.01 17.57 -11.22
N ASP A 103 -5.06 17.37 -10.45
CA ASP A 103 -6.00 18.45 -10.07
C ASP A 103 -5.42 19.34 -8.97
N GLU A 104 -4.78 18.73 -7.97
CA GLU A 104 -4.23 19.46 -6.82
C GLU A 104 -2.79 19.95 -7.06
N ASN A 105 -2.13 19.46 -8.11
CA ASN A 105 -0.72 19.72 -8.45
C ASN A 105 0.21 19.43 -7.27
N VAL A 106 0.07 18.25 -6.68
CA VAL A 106 0.90 17.76 -5.57
C VAL A 106 1.39 16.34 -5.86
N ASP A 107 2.58 16.04 -5.38
CA ASP A 107 3.09 14.67 -5.40
C ASP A 107 2.77 14.00 -4.06
N ILE A 108 2.33 12.75 -4.15
CA ILE A 108 2.04 11.88 -3.01
C ILE A 108 2.68 10.52 -3.21
N ILE A 109 2.87 9.77 -2.14
CA ILE A 109 3.40 8.41 -2.19
C ILE A 109 2.34 7.45 -1.68
N VAL A 110 2.05 6.40 -2.46
CA VAL A 110 1.19 5.30 -2.04
C VAL A 110 1.96 3.99 -2.16
N ALA A 111 1.84 3.10 -1.17
CA ALA A 111 2.52 1.82 -1.20
C ALA A 111 1.63 0.66 -0.79
N SER A 112 1.80 -0.47 -1.48
CA SER A 112 1.31 -1.79 -1.11
C SER A 112 2.36 -2.51 -0.27
N PHE A 113 1.97 -3.05 0.88
CA PHE A 113 2.87 -3.72 1.82
C PHE A 113 2.35 -5.10 2.22
N HIS A 114 3.28 -6.08 2.31
CA HIS A 114 2.96 -7.41 2.80
C HIS A 114 4.08 -7.92 3.71
N ALA A 115 3.87 -7.86 5.01
CA ALA A 115 4.84 -8.31 6.01
C ALA A 115 5.06 -9.83 6.00
N ALA A 116 6.10 -10.28 6.68
CA ALA A 116 6.35 -11.70 6.91
C ALA A 116 5.15 -12.37 7.59
N PRO A 117 4.87 -13.66 7.27
CA PRO A 117 3.69 -14.37 7.77
C PRO A 117 3.70 -14.53 9.29
N LEU A 118 2.57 -14.94 9.87
CA LEU A 118 2.40 -15.11 11.32
C LEU A 118 3.40 -16.06 11.97
N THR A 119 3.94 -17.01 11.21
CA THR A 119 5.00 -17.92 11.67
C THR A 119 6.34 -17.22 11.95
N ALA A 120 6.52 -15.99 11.47
CA ALA A 120 7.68 -15.18 11.77
C ALA A 120 7.54 -14.45 13.11
N LEU A 121 8.67 -14.02 13.68
CA LEU A 121 8.68 -13.24 14.93
C LEU A 121 8.14 -11.82 14.71
N ASN A 122 7.46 -11.27 15.73
CA ASN A 122 7.01 -9.88 15.71
C ASN A 122 8.15 -8.87 15.55
N SER A 123 9.36 -9.19 16.07
CA SER A 123 10.54 -8.35 15.90
C SER A 123 10.94 -8.19 14.43
N LEU A 124 10.85 -9.27 13.64
CA LEU A 124 11.10 -9.21 12.20
C LEU A 124 10.07 -8.33 11.50
N ARG A 125 8.77 -8.50 11.78
CA ARG A 125 7.71 -7.66 11.20
C ARG A 125 7.88 -6.18 11.54
N ARG A 126 8.19 -5.86 12.80
CA ARG A 126 8.54 -4.46 13.18
C ARG A 126 9.74 -3.93 12.40
N HIS A 127 10.78 -4.75 12.25
CA HIS A 127 11.93 -4.35 11.43
C HIS A 127 11.54 -4.10 9.98
N GLN A 128 10.74 -4.99 9.37
CA GLN A 128 10.24 -4.81 7.99
C GLN A 128 9.41 -3.53 7.86
N ILE A 129 8.46 -3.29 8.77
CA ILE A 129 7.64 -2.06 8.79
C ILE A 129 8.55 -0.83 8.87
N ARG A 130 9.47 -0.80 9.83
CA ARG A 130 10.39 0.31 10.00
C ARG A 130 11.22 0.59 8.76
N THR A 131 11.78 -0.46 8.15
CA THR A 131 12.56 -0.32 6.93
C THR A 131 11.71 0.19 5.77
N ALA A 132 10.49 -0.35 5.60
CA ALA A 132 9.57 0.09 4.57
C ALA A 132 9.22 1.58 4.69
N LEU A 133 8.90 2.06 5.92
CA LEU A 133 8.60 3.48 6.15
C LEU A 133 9.80 4.40 5.85
N GLY A 134 11.01 3.98 6.21
CA GLY A 134 12.23 4.73 5.86
C GLY A 134 12.52 4.78 4.35
N GLU A 135 12.21 3.70 3.64
CA GLU A 135 12.38 3.64 2.18
C GLU A 135 11.33 4.45 1.42
N LEU A 136 10.11 4.62 1.98
CA LEU A 136 9.10 5.51 1.38
C LEU A 136 9.60 6.95 1.31
N GLN A 137 10.34 7.42 2.31
CA GLN A 137 10.92 8.76 2.30
C GLN A 137 11.91 8.97 1.15
N GLN A 138 12.56 7.91 0.66
CA GLN A 138 13.46 7.98 -0.48
C GLN A 138 12.75 8.12 -1.83
N LEU A 139 11.44 7.83 -1.92
CA LEU A 139 10.62 8.13 -3.09
C LEU A 139 10.28 9.63 -3.20
N GLY A 140 10.39 10.36 -2.10
CA GLY A 140 10.20 11.80 -2.06
C GLY A 140 10.23 12.32 -0.63
N ASP A 141 11.32 12.97 -0.25
CA ASP A 141 11.47 13.53 1.09
C ASP A 141 10.44 14.63 1.37
N GLY A 142 9.76 14.49 2.51
CA GLY A 142 8.72 15.44 2.93
C GLY A 142 7.39 15.35 2.16
N LEU A 143 7.24 14.41 1.22
CA LEU A 143 5.96 14.18 0.56
C LEU A 143 4.99 13.43 1.47
N PRO A 144 3.68 13.67 1.33
CA PRO A 144 2.67 12.83 1.97
C PRO A 144 2.83 11.38 1.53
N ALA A 145 2.87 10.45 2.49
CA ALA A 145 3.01 9.03 2.19
C ALA A 145 1.95 8.21 2.92
N LEU A 146 1.35 7.27 2.20
CA LEU A 146 0.35 6.32 2.67
C LEU A 146 0.78 4.90 2.29
N MET A 147 1.05 4.06 3.28
CA MET A 147 1.31 2.63 3.07
C MET A 147 0.14 1.82 3.61
N VAL A 148 -0.41 0.95 2.77
CA VAL A 148 -1.54 0.07 3.10
C VAL A 148 -1.19 -1.38 2.80
N GLY A 149 -1.80 -2.33 3.49
CA GLY A 149 -1.56 -3.74 3.19
C GLY A 149 -1.75 -4.68 4.35
N ASP A 150 -1.28 -5.91 4.17
CA ASP A 150 -1.24 -6.94 5.18
C ASP A 150 0.05 -6.86 6.01
N TYR A 151 -0.06 -6.28 7.19
CA TYR A 151 1.06 -6.13 8.12
C TYR A 151 1.31 -7.41 8.95
N ASN A 152 0.42 -8.40 8.87
CA ASN A 152 0.54 -9.64 9.64
C ASN A 152 0.82 -9.42 11.15
N TYR A 153 0.31 -8.32 11.73
CA TYR A 153 0.59 -7.88 13.08
C TYR A 153 -0.68 -7.80 13.93
N PRO A 154 -1.23 -8.94 14.39
CA PRO A 154 -2.57 -9.00 15.02
C PRO A 154 -2.62 -8.48 16.44
N VAL A 155 -1.49 -8.45 17.17
CA VAL A 155 -1.41 -8.17 18.61
C VAL A 155 -0.42 -7.04 18.90
N PHE A 156 -0.50 -6.46 20.12
CA PHE A 156 0.42 -5.40 20.59
C PHE A 156 0.42 -4.15 19.72
N LYS A 157 -0.75 -3.74 19.23
CA LYS A 157 -0.92 -2.57 18.35
C LYS A 157 -0.41 -1.27 18.96
N GLU A 158 -0.57 -1.09 20.28
CA GLU A 158 -0.08 0.10 20.98
C GLU A 158 1.44 0.27 20.85
N ARG A 159 2.20 -0.83 21.06
CA ARG A 159 3.66 -0.81 20.90
C ARG A 159 4.06 -0.59 19.44
N LEU A 160 3.33 -1.17 18.50
CA LEU A 160 3.56 -0.93 17.08
C LEU A 160 3.27 0.53 16.74
N GLY A 161 2.14 1.09 17.20
CA GLY A 161 1.78 2.48 17.00
C GLY A 161 2.83 3.46 17.56
N GLN A 162 3.42 3.15 18.74
CA GLN A 162 4.50 3.95 19.26
C GLN A 162 5.72 3.95 18.33
N HIS A 163 6.16 2.78 17.86
CA HIS A 163 7.31 2.67 16.93
C HIS A 163 7.07 3.35 15.58
N ILE A 164 5.82 3.36 15.11
CA ILE A 164 5.42 4.04 13.88
C ILE A 164 5.48 5.56 14.09
N ARG A 165 4.97 6.06 15.22
CA ARG A 165 5.05 7.50 15.58
C ARG A 165 6.48 7.99 15.77
N GLU A 166 7.38 7.18 16.33
CA GLU A 166 8.82 7.50 16.44
C GLU A 166 9.49 7.77 15.08
N GLN A 167 8.87 7.32 13.98
CA GLN A 167 9.31 7.58 12.60
C GLN A 167 8.48 8.67 11.89
N GLY A 168 7.65 9.40 12.64
CA GLY A 168 6.82 10.47 12.10
C GLY A 168 5.56 10.02 11.38
N TYR A 169 5.22 8.71 11.43
CA TYR A 169 4.01 8.17 10.82
C TYR A 169 2.90 7.94 11.85
N GLU A 170 1.67 7.88 11.37
CA GLU A 170 0.51 7.48 12.15
C GLU A 170 0.04 6.07 11.79
N LEU A 171 -0.49 5.34 12.78
CA LEU A 171 -1.12 4.04 12.60
C LEU A 171 -2.63 4.20 12.55
N ASN A 172 -3.24 3.80 11.42
CA ASN A 172 -4.67 3.89 11.17
C ASN A 172 -5.25 2.49 11.00
N LEU A 173 -5.94 2.00 12.04
CA LEU A 173 -6.56 0.69 12.03
C LEU A 173 -7.90 0.70 11.28
N SER A 174 -8.24 -0.43 10.66
CA SER A 174 -9.58 -0.67 10.10
C SER A 174 -10.66 -0.67 11.19
N ASP A 175 -11.88 -0.31 10.82
CA ASP A 175 -13.05 -0.26 11.72
C ASP A 175 -13.45 -1.63 12.26
N SER A 176 -13.04 -2.71 11.58
CA SER A 176 -13.30 -4.09 11.98
C SER A 176 -12.09 -4.98 11.75
N ARG A 177 -12.12 -6.17 12.33
CA ARG A 177 -11.07 -7.20 12.13
C ARG A 177 -11.08 -7.66 10.68
N THR A 178 -9.91 -7.76 10.06
CA THR A 178 -9.78 -8.04 8.62
C THR A 178 -9.50 -9.50 8.29
N TYR A 179 -9.07 -10.33 9.25
CA TYR A 179 -8.77 -11.74 9.02
C TYR A 179 -9.85 -12.66 9.61
N THR A 180 -10.38 -13.57 8.80
CA THR A 180 -11.60 -14.32 9.14
C THR A 180 -11.39 -15.83 9.24
N ARG A 181 -10.27 -16.37 8.72
CA ARG A 181 -10.06 -17.82 8.57
C ARG A 181 -10.03 -18.60 9.88
N TYR A 182 -9.35 -18.11 10.92
CA TYR A 182 -9.20 -18.81 12.18
C TYR A 182 -9.85 -18.06 13.33
N ARG A 183 -10.70 -18.76 14.08
CA ARG A 183 -11.48 -18.16 15.16
C ARG A 183 -10.62 -17.53 16.28
N PHE A 184 -9.42 -18.10 16.53
CA PHE A 184 -8.49 -17.66 17.57
C PHE A 184 -7.50 -16.58 17.11
N PHE A 185 -7.33 -16.38 15.80
CA PHE A 185 -6.38 -15.43 15.23
C PHE A 185 -7.06 -14.23 14.56
N ARG A 186 -8.28 -13.90 14.97
CA ARG A 186 -8.99 -12.73 14.46
C ARG A 186 -8.33 -11.45 14.92
N GLY A 187 -7.97 -10.57 13.96
CA GLY A 187 -7.30 -9.32 14.26
C GLY A 187 -7.37 -8.33 13.10
N HIS A 188 -6.85 -7.14 13.35
CA HIS A 188 -6.60 -6.15 12.30
C HIS A 188 -5.23 -6.44 11.68
N TYR A 189 -5.20 -7.25 10.65
CA TYR A 189 -3.99 -7.59 9.90
C TYR A 189 -3.71 -6.56 8.84
N ASP A 190 -4.78 -6.07 8.22
CA ASP A 190 -4.77 -5.08 7.16
C ASP A 190 -5.11 -3.71 7.76
N PHE A 191 -4.24 -2.75 7.57
CA PHE A 191 -4.38 -1.38 8.06
C PHE A 191 -3.54 -0.41 7.25
N ALA A 192 -3.52 0.86 7.64
CA ALA A 192 -2.74 1.90 6.99
C ALA A 192 -1.74 2.54 7.95
N THR A 193 -0.62 3.01 7.41
CA THR A 193 0.29 3.96 8.06
C THR A 193 0.45 5.18 7.16
N SER A 194 0.46 6.38 7.74
CA SER A 194 0.46 7.61 6.98
C SER A 194 1.35 8.69 7.61
N VAL A 195 1.88 9.56 6.77
CA VAL A 195 2.49 10.84 7.15
C VAL A 195 2.05 11.89 6.14
N GLY A 196 1.73 13.09 6.59
CA GLY A 196 1.25 14.18 5.73
C GLY A 196 -0.12 13.94 5.07
N PHE A 197 -0.85 12.93 5.52
CA PHE A 197 -2.25 12.67 5.17
C PHE A 197 -3.17 12.80 6.38
N GLU A 198 -4.34 13.36 6.18
CA GLU A 198 -5.48 13.23 7.08
C GLU A 198 -6.30 12.02 6.64
N ILE A 199 -6.48 11.05 7.55
CA ILE A 199 -7.22 9.82 7.27
C ILE A 199 -8.63 9.97 7.82
N ASP A 200 -9.62 10.14 6.94
CA ASP A 200 -11.03 10.25 7.32
C ASP A 200 -11.54 8.93 7.89
N ARG A 201 -11.18 7.82 7.25
CA ARG A 201 -11.65 6.50 7.63
C ARG A 201 -10.83 5.37 7.01
N VAL A 202 -10.66 4.29 7.77
CA VAL A 202 -10.23 2.97 7.27
C VAL A 202 -11.38 1.98 7.51
N ARG A 203 -12.10 1.65 6.46
CA ARG A 203 -13.30 0.81 6.50
C ARG A 203 -13.05 -0.56 5.91
N THR A 204 -13.50 -1.63 6.59
CA THR A 204 -13.56 -2.97 5.99
C THR A 204 -14.69 -3.05 4.97
N LEU A 205 -14.45 -3.74 3.88
CA LEU A 205 -15.44 -4.03 2.86
C LEU A 205 -16.00 -5.47 3.04
N PRO A 206 -17.12 -5.82 2.40
CA PRO A 206 -17.69 -7.15 2.49
C PRO A 206 -16.67 -8.24 2.11
N GLN A 207 -16.74 -9.36 2.81
CA GLN A 207 -15.90 -10.53 2.54
C GLN A 207 -16.21 -11.12 1.18
N GLY A 208 -15.14 -11.38 0.41
CA GLY A 208 -15.18 -12.11 -0.83
C GLY A 208 -14.54 -13.51 -0.71
N LEU A 209 -13.79 -13.93 -1.73
CA LEU A 209 -13.13 -15.24 -1.80
C LEU A 209 -11.82 -15.33 -1.00
N SER A 210 -11.31 -14.19 -0.52
CA SER A 210 -10.15 -14.17 0.38
C SER A 210 -10.55 -14.46 1.82
N ASP A 211 -9.58 -14.91 2.62
CA ASP A 211 -9.68 -14.97 4.08
C ASP A 211 -9.33 -13.63 4.77
N HIS A 212 -8.95 -12.63 3.98
CA HIS A 212 -8.86 -11.24 4.38
C HIS A 212 -10.06 -10.44 3.87
N LEU A 213 -10.53 -9.47 4.65
CA LEU A 213 -11.47 -8.46 4.16
C LEU A 213 -10.68 -7.37 3.43
N PRO A 214 -11.16 -6.87 2.27
CA PRO A 214 -10.56 -5.67 1.70
C PRO A 214 -10.77 -4.50 2.66
N ILE A 215 -9.84 -3.55 2.67
CA ILE A 215 -10.01 -2.27 3.36
C ILE A 215 -10.08 -1.13 2.35
N LEU A 216 -10.94 -0.16 2.64
CA LEU A 216 -11.03 1.12 1.93
C LEU A 216 -10.53 2.22 2.85
N VAL A 217 -9.47 2.89 2.44
CA VAL A 217 -8.91 4.06 3.09
C VAL A 217 -9.39 5.30 2.35
N SER A 218 -10.09 6.21 3.05
CA SER A 218 -10.40 7.55 2.58
C SER A 218 -9.43 8.53 3.22
N ALA A 219 -8.70 9.28 2.41
CA ALA A 219 -7.63 10.16 2.85
C ALA A 219 -7.48 11.37 1.93
N HIS A 220 -6.95 12.47 2.46
CA HIS A 220 -6.53 13.63 1.69
C HIS A 220 -5.21 14.19 2.24
N PRO A 221 -4.37 14.81 1.42
CA PRO A 221 -3.16 15.47 1.90
C PRO A 221 -3.51 16.48 2.98
N ALA A 222 -2.73 16.51 4.08
CA ALA A 222 -2.93 17.45 5.17
C ALA A 222 -2.71 18.90 4.70
N ALA A 223 -3.38 19.85 5.34
CA ALA A 223 -3.21 21.26 5.04
C ALA A 223 -1.74 21.69 5.18
N GLY A 224 -1.21 22.40 4.16
CA GLY A 224 0.17 22.87 4.14
C GLY A 224 1.18 22.00 3.38
N VAL A 225 0.72 20.93 2.75
CA VAL A 225 1.56 20.17 1.78
C VAL A 225 2.01 21.08 0.65
N LYS A 226 3.30 21.05 0.33
CA LYS A 226 3.88 21.86 -0.74
C LYS A 226 3.35 21.41 -2.09
N ARG A 227 2.78 22.32 -2.86
CA ARG A 227 2.48 22.10 -4.27
C ARG A 227 3.78 22.03 -5.07
N VAL A 228 3.81 21.20 -6.10
CA VAL A 228 4.95 21.13 -7.02
C VAL A 228 5.00 22.47 -7.78
N VAL A 229 6.06 23.25 -7.58
CA VAL A 229 6.31 24.44 -8.38
C VAL A 229 6.91 23.95 -9.69
N GLU A 230 6.17 23.99 -10.78
CA GLU A 230 6.75 23.86 -12.12
C GLU A 230 7.79 24.99 -12.29
N ILE A 231 9.05 24.62 -12.32
CA ILE A 231 10.09 25.51 -12.84
C ILE A 231 9.83 25.57 -14.35
N ALA A 232 9.11 26.59 -14.76
CA ALA A 232 9.03 26.92 -16.18
C ALA A 232 10.49 27.06 -16.67
N GLU A 233 10.92 26.17 -17.55
CA GLU A 233 12.15 26.34 -18.29
C GLU A 233 12.00 27.67 -19.02
N ALA A 234 12.72 28.69 -18.55
CA ALA A 234 12.88 29.94 -19.24
C ALA A 234 13.60 29.59 -20.56
N GLU A 235 12.84 29.55 -21.63
CA GLU A 235 13.40 29.62 -22.97
C GLU A 235 14.28 30.87 -23.04
N THR A 236 15.58 30.69 -22.87
CA THR A 236 16.56 31.66 -23.31
C THR A 236 16.57 31.63 -24.84
N GLY A 237 15.64 32.36 -25.42
CA GLY A 237 15.77 32.85 -26.74
C GLY A 237 16.96 33.84 -26.78
N ALA A 238 18.13 33.36 -27.18
CA ALA A 238 19.25 34.20 -27.55
C ALA A 238 19.14 34.50 -29.06
N ALA A 239 19.01 35.76 -29.31
CA ALA A 239 19.15 36.37 -30.66
C ALA A 239 20.53 36.14 -31.25
#